data_acc9b9303b83f25e69a58e0481acd298
#
_entry.id   acc9b9303b83f25e69a58e0481acd298
#
_cell.length_a   1.000
_cell.length_b   1.000
_cell.length_c   1.000
_cell.angle_alpha   90.00
_cell.angle_beta   90.00
_cell.angle_gamma   90.00
#
_symmetry.space_group_name_H-M   'P 1'
#
loop_
_entity.id
_entity.type
_entity.pdbx_description
1 polymer ?
#
loop_
_entity_poly.entity_id
_entity_poly.type
_entity_poly.pdbx_seq_one_letter_code
_entity_poly.pdbx_strand_id
1 'polypeptide(L)'
;MTRFVLCAGTTRTAEIDGISAAGAEPDLMGHTPSADSEILTYGRTVRSPVVPVSPTGCPTPAVVTRAVVERLGIETAVVDAGLAEPTDAPTVSVGARAGDDIRLQDPVPTAPGAFAAARQFGRQLPDDELFLAETVPGGTTTALGVLTALGEADVLAPAADGAVSSSLPENPLALKRSVVEEALAASSLSPGDAAGEPTIALRRAGDPALAVVAGIAAGAIETDTAVTLAGGTQLVAAAACLR
;
A
#
# COMPACT_ATOMS: atom_id res chain seq x y z
N MET A 1 -21.42 10.65 -6.05
CA MET A 1 -21.33 9.20 -6.35
C MET A 1 -20.25 8.60 -5.46
N THR A 2 -20.25 7.27 -5.25
CA THR A 2 -19.25 6.58 -4.43
C THR A 2 -18.33 5.76 -5.35
N ARG A 3 -17.03 5.82 -5.14
CA ARG A 3 -16.04 5.04 -5.90
C ARG A 3 -15.09 4.28 -4.97
N PHE A 4 -14.78 3.05 -5.34
CA PHE A 4 -13.71 2.27 -4.72
C PHE A 4 -12.45 2.36 -5.58
N VAL A 5 -11.35 2.82 -4.99
CA VAL A 5 -10.05 2.98 -5.67
C VAL A 5 -9.05 2.02 -5.02
N LEU A 6 -8.51 1.11 -5.82
CA LEU A 6 -7.44 0.19 -5.43
C LEU A 6 -6.09 0.72 -5.93
N CYS A 7 -5.16 0.99 -5.03
CA CYS A 7 -3.78 1.31 -5.36
C CYS A 7 -2.95 0.02 -5.31
N ALA A 8 -2.54 -0.46 -6.47
CA ALA A 8 -1.82 -1.72 -6.61
C ALA A 8 -0.33 -1.48 -6.86
N GLY A 9 0.52 -1.96 -5.97
CA GLY A 9 1.97 -1.71 -6.03
C GLY A 9 2.79 -2.88 -5.53
N THR A 10 4.09 -2.82 -5.78
CA THR A 10 5.05 -3.84 -5.39
C THR A 10 6.26 -3.18 -4.71
N THR A 11 6.81 -3.84 -3.72
CA THR A 11 8.09 -3.48 -3.10
C THR A 11 8.95 -4.73 -2.90
N ARG A 12 10.25 -4.62 -3.16
CA ARG A 12 11.19 -5.70 -2.90
C ARG A 12 11.43 -5.96 -1.41
N THR A 13 10.93 -5.12 -0.53
CA THR A 13 10.84 -5.42 0.91
C THR A 13 10.09 -6.72 1.17
N ALA A 14 9.13 -7.08 0.32
CA ALA A 14 8.40 -8.34 0.40
C ALA A 14 9.30 -9.59 0.21
N GLU A 15 10.43 -9.45 -0.49
CA GLU A 15 11.38 -10.53 -0.78
C GLU A 15 12.27 -10.88 0.43
N ILE A 16 12.24 -10.09 1.50
CA ILE A 16 12.97 -10.40 2.74
C ILE A 16 12.38 -11.67 3.34
N ASP A 17 13.24 -12.66 3.56
CA ASP A 17 12.81 -13.95 4.07
C ASP A 17 12.05 -13.83 5.41
N GLY A 18 10.87 -14.43 5.47
CA GLY A 18 10.00 -14.40 6.65
C GLY A 18 9.27 -13.07 6.91
N ILE A 19 9.34 -12.05 6.03
CA ILE A 19 8.70 -10.75 6.26
C ILE A 19 7.21 -10.75 5.88
N SER A 20 6.86 -11.47 4.83
CA SER A 20 5.51 -11.50 4.24
C SER A 20 5.17 -12.89 3.73
N ALA A 21 3.89 -13.21 3.68
CA ALA A 21 3.37 -14.43 3.06
C ALA A 21 2.17 -14.10 2.14
N ALA A 22 2.12 -12.89 1.60
CA ALA A 22 1.09 -12.50 0.66
C ALA A 22 1.29 -13.26 -0.66
N GLY A 23 0.43 -14.27 -0.91
CA GLY A 23 0.51 -15.11 -2.10
C GLY A 23 1.03 -16.53 -1.85
N ALA A 24 1.30 -16.92 -0.60
CA ALA A 24 1.75 -18.22 -0.11
C ALA A 24 3.13 -18.67 -0.63
N GLU A 25 3.43 -18.50 -1.90
CA GLU A 25 4.71 -18.85 -2.52
C GLU A 25 5.52 -17.60 -2.84
N PRO A 26 6.80 -17.52 -2.45
CA PRO A 26 7.64 -16.34 -2.66
C PRO A 26 7.69 -15.89 -4.12
N ASP A 27 7.81 -16.82 -5.06
CA ASP A 27 7.91 -16.54 -6.50
C ASP A 27 6.59 -15.96 -7.08
N LEU A 28 5.46 -16.16 -6.41
CA LEU A 28 4.15 -15.67 -6.84
C LEU A 28 3.73 -14.38 -6.14
N MET A 29 4.46 -13.95 -5.12
CA MET A 29 4.12 -12.80 -4.31
C MET A 29 4.06 -11.50 -5.15
N GLY A 30 4.98 -11.34 -6.10
CA GLY A 30 4.99 -10.20 -7.02
C GLY A 30 3.74 -10.07 -7.89
N HIS A 31 3.04 -11.19 -8.14
CA HIS A 31 1.79 -11.21 -8.92
C HIS A 31 0.56 -10.81 -8.11
N THR A 32 0.63 -10.78 -6.78
CA THR A 32 -0.54 -10.50 -5.92
C THR A 32 -1.25 -9.20 -6.28
N PRO A 33 -0.57 -8.05 -6.42
CA PRO A 33 -1.28 -6.80 -6.75
C PRO A 33 -1.91 -6.82 -8.15
N SER A 34 -1.29 -7.48 -9.11
CA SER A 34 -1.83 -7.64 -10.46
C SER A 34 -3.06 -8.55 -10.47
N ALA A 35 -3.02 -9.65 -9.72
CA ALA A 35 -4.13 -10.57 -9.54
C ALA A 35 -5.32 -9.89 -8.85
N ASP A 36 -5.08 -9.15 -7.76
CA ASP A 36 -6.10 -8.41 -7.03
C ASP A 36 -6.79 -7.37 -7.91
N SER A 37 -6.02 -6.69 -8.77
CA SER A 37 -6.53 -5.74 -9.76
C SER A 37 -7.48 -6.41 -10.76
N GLU A 38 -7.11 -7.58 -11.26
CA GLU A 38 -7.93 -8.37 -12.18
C GLU A 38 -9.18 -8.95 -11.50
N ILE A 39 -9.04 -9.47 -10.29
CA ILE A 39 -10.18 -9.98 -9.50
C ILE A 39 -11.16 -8.85 -9.22
N LEU A 40 -10.70 -7.67 -8.81
CA LEU A 40 -11.57 -6.52 -8.59
C LEU A 40 -12.29 -6.12 -9.87
N THR A 41 -11.62 -6.15 -11.03
CA THR A 41 -12.18 -5.69 -12.31
C THR A 41 -13.07 -6.74 -12.95
N TYR A 42 -12.63 -8.00 -12.99
CA TYR A 42 -13.26 -9.06 -13.81
C TYR A 42 -13.89 -10.19 -12.97
N GLY A 43 -13.68 -10.21 -11.66
CA GLY A 43 -14.10 -11.31 -10.77
C GLY A 43 -13.22 -12.55 -10.88
N ARG A 44 -12.13 -12.49 -11.63
CA ARG A 44 -11.16 -13.58 -11.84
C ARG A 44 -9.80 -13.03 -12.27
N THR A 45 -8.77 -13.84 -12.15
CA THR A 45 -7.48 -13.57 -12.80
C THR A 45 -7.59 -13.78 -14.30
N VAL A 46 -6.87 -12.99 -15.09
CA VAL A 46 -6.82 -13.04 -16.55
C VAL A 46 -5.39 -13.29 -17.01
N ARG A 47 -4.47 -12.41 -16.67
CA ARG A 47 -3.04 -12.50 -16.97
C ARG A 47 -2.25 -13.08 -15.82
N SER A 48 -2.64 -12.76 -14.60
CA SER A 48 -2.01 -13.30 -13.39
C SER A 48 -2.14 -14.82 -13.34
N PRO A 49 -1.06 -15.56 -13.04
CA PRO A 49 -1.05 -17.02 -13.14
C PRO A 49 -1.90 -17.72 -12.09
N VAL A 50 -2.15 -17.06 -10.95
CA VAL A 50 -2.85 -17.64 -9.81
C VAL A 50 -3.74 -16.63 -9.11
N VAL A 51 -4.77 -17.14 -8.40
CA VAL A 51 -5.46 -16.38 -7.37
C VAL A 51 -4.61 -16.39 -6.10
N PRO A 52 -4.22 -15.23 -5.55
CA PRO A 52 -3.42 -15.20 -4.33
C PRO A 52 -4.18 -15.82 -3.15
N VAL A 53 -3.48 -16.64 -2.38
CA VAL A 53 -4.00 -17.26 -1.16
C VAL A 53 -3.04 -17.03 0.01
N SER A 54 -3.56 -16.99 1.23
CA SER A 54 -2.74 -16.96 2.43
C SER A 54 -2.13 -18.35 2.70
N PRO A 55 -1.13 -18.46 3.59
CA PRO A 55 -0.61 -19.77 4.02
C PRO A 55 -1.66 -20.70 4.61
N THR A 56 -2.76 -20.18 5.10
CA THR A 56 -3.90 -20.95 5.62
C THR A 56 -4.91 -21.34 4.54
N GLY A 57 -4.65 -21.00 3.26
CA GLY A 57 -5.52 -21.30 2.12
C GLY A 57 -6.69 -20.33 1.94
N CYS A 58 -6.71 -19.20 2.67
CA CYS A 58 -7.73 -18.18 2.49
C CYS A 58 -7.44 -17.37 1.22
N PRO A 59 -8.40 -17.23 0.28
CA PRO A 59 -8.23 -16.36 -0.89
C PRO A 59 -7.99 -14.91 -0.49
N THR A 60 -7.38 -14.15 -1.41
CA THR A 60 -7.17 -12.71 -1.25
C THR A 60 -8.45 -11.95 -0.89
N PRO A 61 -8.38 -10.91 -0.04
CA PRO A 61 -9.52 -10.05 0.27
C PRO A 61 -10.18 -9.40 -0.96
N ALA A 62 -9.47 -9.30 -2.08
CA ALA A 62 -10.01 -8.76 -3.33
C ALA A 62 -11.29 -9.50 -3.80
N VAL A 63 -11.41 -10.81 -3.49
CA VAL A 63 -12.61 -11.61 -3.78
C VAL A 63 -13.83 -11.07 -3.04
N VAL A 64 -13.68 -10.75 -1.75
CA VAL A 64 -14.77 -10.18 -0.93
C VAL A 64 -15.09 -8.77 -1.39
N THR A 65 -14.06 -7.95 -1.62
CA THR A 65 -14.22 -6.58 -2.14
C THR A 65 -14.99 -6.59 -3.45
N ARG A 66 -14.62 -7.46 -4.40
CA ARG A 66 -15.35 -7.63 -5.68
C ARG A 66 -16.83 -7.93 -5.45
N ALA A 67 -17.14 -8.87 -4.58
CA ALA A 67 -18.53 -9.25 -4.30
C ALA A 67 -19.34 -8.08 -3.73
N VAL A 68 -18.74 -7.25 -2.87
CA VAL A 68 -19.38 -6.08 -2.27
C VAL A 68 -19.61 -4.98 -3.29
N VAL A 69 -18.58 -4.58 -4.06
CA VAL A 69 -18.72 -3.49 -5.05
C VAL A 69 -19.72 -3.86 -6.14
N GLU A 70 -19.73 -5.12 -6.58
CA GLU A 70 -20.70 -5.62 -7.56
C GLU A 70 -22.12 -5.63 -6.99
N ARG A 71 -22.29 -6.10 -5.75
CA ARG A 71 -23.61 -6.15 -5.08
C ARG A 71 -24.21 -4.79 -4.84
N LEU A 72 -23.38 -3.77 -4.57
CA LEU A 72 -23.79 -2.40 -4.28
C LEU A 72 -23.78 -1.48 -5.50
N GLY A 73 -23.25 -1.93 -6.64
CA GLY A 73 -23.12 -1.10 -7.82
C GLY A 73 -22.11 0.06 -7.66
N ILE A 74 -21.06 -0.14 -6.86
CA ILE A 74 -20.02 0.85 -6.64
C ILE A 74 -19.05 0.84 -7.82
N GLU A 75 -18.78 2.01 -8.40
CA GLU A 75 -17.77 2.19 -9.44
C GLU A 75 -16.36 1.89 -8.88
N THR A 76 -15.53 1.23 -9.68
CA THR A 76 -14.16 0.89 -9.28
C THR A 76 -13.12 1.53 -10.18
N ALA A 77 -11.97 1.86 -9.62
CA ALA A 77 -10.78 2.24 -10.37
C ALA A 77 -9.55 1.54 -9.78
N VAL A 78 -8.62 1.15 -10.65
CA VAL A 78 -7.32 0.63 -10.25
C VAL A 78 -6.25 1.65 -10.63
N VAL A 79 -5.40 1.99 -9.68
CA VAL A 79 -4.24 2.87 -9.91
C VAL A 79 -2.98 2.03 -9.85
N ASP A 80 -2.20 2.08 -10.93
CA ASP A 80 -0.86 1.48 -10.98
C ASP A 80 0.07 2.30 -10.08
N ALA A 81 0.29 1.76 -8.90
CA ALA A 81 1.19 2.30 -7.87
C ALA A 81 2.57 1.62 -7.91
N GLY A 82 3.01 1.19 -9.09
CA GLY A 82 4.31 0.53 -9.28
C GLY A 82 4.19 -0.99 -9.26
N LEU A 83 3.41 -1.54 -10.17
CA LEU A 83 3.34 -2.98 -10.40
C LEU A 83 4.67 -3.50 -10.97
N ALA A 84 5.22 -4.56 -10.38
CA ALA A 84 6.36 -5.28 -10.95
C ALA A 84 5.89 -6.24 -12.06
N GLU A 85 4.74 -6.88 -11.84
CA GLU A 85 4.15 -7.82 -12.79
C GLU A 85 2.95 -7.17 -13.50
N PRO A 86 2.80 -7.41 -14.81
CA PRO A 86 1.73 -6.78 -15.58
C PRO A 86 0.35 -7.33 -15.22
N THR A 87 -0.67 -6.50 -15.41
CA THR A 87 -2.08 -6.86 -15.26
C THR A 87 -2.86 -6.54 -16.55
N ASP A 88 -3.96 -7.25 -16.79
CA ASP A 88 -4.93 -6.92 -17.84
C ASP A 88 -6.07 -6.02 -17.34
N ALA A 89 -6.11 -5.70 -16.04
CA ALA A 89 -7.03 -4.71 -15.50
C ALA A 89 -6.70 -3.30 -16.05
N PRO A 90 -7.69 -2.49 -16.44
CA PRO A 90 -7.45 -1.10 -16.78
C PRO A 90 -6.89 -0.34 -15.58
N THR A 91 -5.78 0.35 -15.77
CA THR A 91 -5.12 1.09 -14.70
C THR A 91 -4.93 2.56 -15.04
N VAL A 92 -4.97 3.40 -14.02
CA VAL A 92 -4.53 4.80 -14.09
C VAL A 92 -3.06 4.85 -13.69
N SER A 93 -2.21 5.40 -14.54
CA SER A 93 -0.79 5.58 -14.22
C SER A 93 -0.55 6.96 -13.59
N VAL A 94 0.17 6.97 -12.48
CA VAL A 94 0.64 8.18 -11.76
C VAL A 94 2.16 8.29 -11.75
N GLY A 95 2.84 7.53 -12.61
CA GLY A 95 4.29 7.55 -12.73
C GLY A 95 5.04 6.86 -11.60
N ALA A 96 4.33 6.09 -10.76
CA ALA A 96 4.96 5.24 -9.76
C ALA A 96 5.73 4.08 -10.43
N ARG A 97 6.74 3.57 -9.74
CA ARG A 97 7.48 2.37 -10.11
C ARG A 97 7.56 1.47 -8.89
N ALA A 98 7.73 0.16 -9.12
CA ALA A 98 7.97 -0.79 -8.04
C ALA A 98 9.08 -0.29 -7.10
N GLY A 99 8.84 -0.40 -5.80
CA GLY A 99 9.79 0.00 -4.78
C GLY A 99 10.88 -1.05 -4.60
N ASP A 100 12.07 -0.60 -4.23
CA ASP A 100 13.15 -1.47 -3.80
C ASP A 100 12.97 -1.92 -2.34
N ASP A 101 13.94 -2.68 -1.84
CA ASP A 101 14.06 -3.03 -0.42
C ASP A 101 14.30 -1.75 0.40
N ILE A 102 13.48 -1.50 1.42
CA ILE A 102 13.59 -0.28 2.24
C ILE A 102 14.93 -0.13 2.96
N ARG A 103 15.72 -1.20 3.09
CA ARG A 103 17.09 -1.16 3.63
C ARG A 103 18.10 -0.47 2.70
N LEU A 104 17.70 -0.13 1.47
CA LEU A 104 18.52 0.70 0.57
C LEU A 104 18.35 2.18 0.88
N GLN A 105 19.33 2.99 0.46
CA GLN A 105 19.35 4.43 0.74
C GLN A 105 18.17 5.20 0.14
N ASP A 106 17.66 4.79 -1.02
CA ASP A 106 16.59 5.48 -1.76
C ASP A 106 15.63 4.46 -2.40
N PRO A 107 14.83 3.74 -1.57
CA PRO A 107 14.05 2.61 -2.05
C PRO A 107 12.86 3.01 -2.93
N VAL A 108 12.34 4.23 -2.80
CA VAL A 108 11.17 4.68 -3.58
C VAL A 108 11.44 6.07 -4.20
N PRO A 109 12.39 6.17 -5.14
CA PRO A 109 12.79 7.47 -5.69
C PRO A 109 11.66 8.18 -6.43
N THR A 110 10.64 7.45 -6.89
CA THR A 110 9.47 8.00 -7.57
C THR A 110 8.39 8.52 -6.62
N ALA A 111 8.47 8.27 -5.30
CA ALA A 111 7.42 8.61 -4.34
C ALA A 111 6.98 10.08 -4.38
N PRO A 112 7.87 11.10 -4.43
CA PRO A 112 7.43 12.48 -4.47
C PRO A 112 6.63 12.82 -5.73
N GLY A 113 7.06 12.33 -6.89
CA GLY A 113 6.37 12.53 -8.16
C GLY A 113 5.04 11.79 -8.23
N ALA A 114 5.01 10.53 -7.78
CA ALA A 114 3.82 9.70 -7.71
C ALA A 114 2.78 10.30 -6.75
N PHE A 115 3.20 10.76 -5.56
CA PHE A 115 2.33 11.48 -4.62
C PHE A 115 1.70 12.72 -5.27
N ALA A 116 2.49 13.55 -5.93
CA ALA A 116 1.99 14.77 -6.58
C ALA A 116 1.00 14.46 -7.71
N ALA A 117 1.30 13.47 -8.56
CA ALA A 117 0.41 13.04 -9.64
C ALA A 117 -0.89 12.38 -9.09
N ALA A 118 -0.76 11.56 -8.06
CA ALA A 118 -1.88 10.94 -7.36
C ALA A 118 -2.79 11.99 -6.69
N ARG A 119 -2.21 13.03 -6.08
CA ARG A 119 -2.95 14.17 -5.52
C ARG A 119 -3.74 14.91 -6.60
N GLN A 120 -3.12 15.13 -7.77
CA GLN A 120 -3.83 15.74 -8.88
C GLN A 120 -4.97 14.84 -9.39
N PHE A 121 -4.77 13.52 -9.45
CA PHE A 121 -5.82 12.56 -9.80
C PHE A 121 -6.97 12.60 -8.78
N GLY A 122 -6.68 12.56 -7.48
CA GLY A 122 -7.69 12.65 -6.42
C GLY A 122 -8.54 13.93 -6.51
N ARG A 123 -7.93 15.07 -6.83
CA ARG A 123 -8.65 16.35 -7.04
C ARG A 123 -9.58 16.36 -8.25
N GLN A 124 -9.35 15.49 -9.22
CA GLN A 124 -10.11 15.46 -10.48
C GLN A 124 -11.21 14.40 -10.48
N LEU A 125 -11.26 13.54 -9.47
CA LEU A 125 -12.34 12.55 -9.36
C LEU A 125 -13.68 13.26 -9.11
N PRO A 126 -14.72 12.90 -9.87
CA PRO A 126 -16.03 13.59 -9.79
C PRO A 126 -16.92 13.01 -8.69
N ASP A 127 -16.37 12.21 -7.79
CA ASP A 127 -17.11 11.44 -6.80
C ASP A 127 -17.23 12.23 -5.50
N ASP A 128 -18.35 12.05 -4.79
CA ASP A 128 -18.62 12.69 -3.48
C ASP A 128 -17.93 11.93 -2.33
N GLU A 129 -17.64 10.62 -2.57
CA GLU A 129 -17.06 9.73 -1.58
C GLU A 129 -16.12 8.72 -2.25
N LEU A 130 -14.95 8.53 -1.65
CA LEU A 130 -13.95 7.54 -2.07
C LEU A 130 -13.68 6.54 -0.94
N PHE A 131 -13.71 5.25 -1.29
CA PHE A 131 -13.06 4.19 -0.51
C PHE A 131 -11.69 3.93 -1.12
N LEU A 132 -10.63 4.25 -0.38
CA LEU A 132 -9.25 4.02 -0.81
C LEU A 132 -8.70 2.78 -0.15
N ALA A 133 -8.21 1.85 -0.96
CA ALA A 133 -7.55 0.64 -0.52
C ALA A 133 -6.22 0.43 -1.26
N GLU A 134 -5.40 -0.47 -0.74
CA GLU A 134 -4.14 -0.85 -1.36
C GLU A 134 -3.99 -2.37 -1.44
N THR A 135 -3.08 -2.80 -2.32
CA THR A 135 -2.55 -4.15 -2.33
C THR A 135 -1.06 -4.06 -2.61
N VAL A 136 -0.27 -4.38 -1.59
CA VAL A 136 1.20 -4.36 -1.64
C VAL A 136 1.79 -5.40 -0.68
N PRO A 137 2.37 -6.49 -1.19
CA PRO A 137 3.11 -7.44 -0.37
C PRO A 137 4.24 -6.73 0.40
N GLY A 138 4.44 -7.08 1.66
CA GLY A 138 5.45 -6.41 2.52
C GLY A 138 5.02 -5.06 3.09
N GLY A 139 3.87 -4.52 2.68
CA GLY A 139 3.39 -3.18 3.02
C GLY A 139 3.22 -2.89 4.51
N THR A 140 3.02 -3.89 5.36
CA THR A 140 2.97 -3.66 6.81
C THR A 140 4.33 -3.26 7.41
N THR A 141 5.44 -3.69 6.79
CA THR A 141 6.79 -3.30 7.21
C THR A 141 7.12 -1.89 6.72
N THR A 142 6.81 -1.58 5.47
CA THR A 142 6.99 -0.22 4.92
C THR A 142 6.11 0.80 5.63
N ALA A 143 4.89 0.43 6.01
CA ALA A 143 4.01 1.27 6.83
C ALA A 143 4.62 1.56 8.22
N LEU A 144 5.22 0.56 8.88
CA LEU A 144 5.96 0.77 10.13
C LEU A 144 7.13 1.73 9.90
N GLY A 145 7.85 1.58 8.78
CA GLY A 145 8.93 2.48 8.39
C GLY A 145 8.47 3.93 8.26
N VAL A 146 7.38 4.18 7.53
CA VAL A 146 6.79 5.52 7.38
C VAL A 146 6.38 6.11 8.71
N LEU A 147 5.63 5.34 9.53
CA LEU A 147 5.17 5.80 10.84
C LEU A 147 6.35 6.11 11.76
N THR A 148 7.41 5.30 11.72
CA THR A 148 8.62 5.54 12.52
C THR A 148 9.37 6.78 12.04
N ALA A 149 9.54 6.95 10.72
CA ALA A 149 10.18 8.12 10.15
C ALA A 149 9.43 9.42 10.45
N LEU A 150 8.09 9.38 10.49
CA LEU A 150 7.23 10.51 10.86
C LEU A 150 7.19 10.78 12.38
N GLY A 151 7.66 9.86 13.23
CA GLY A 151 7.49 9.94 14.67
C GLY A 151 6.09 9.59 15.16
N GLU A 152 5.30 8.90 14.35
CA GLU A 152 3.89 8.56 14.59
C GLU A 152 3.69 7.06 14.94
N ALA A 153 4.77 6.32 15.23
CA ALA A 153 4.67 4.89 15.52
C ALA A 153 3.77 4.58 16.75
N ASP A 154 3.64 5.51 17.68
CA ASP A 154 2.79 5.39 18.86
C ASP A 154 1.30 5.31 18.54
N VAL A 155 0.86 5.74 17.34
CA VAL A 155 -0.52 5.58 16.89
C VAL A 155 -0.96 4.11 16.87
N LEU A 156 0.00 3.18 16.76
CA LEU A 156 -0.23 1.74 16.81
C LEU A 156 -0.35 1.19 18.26
N ALA A 157 -0.06 2.00 19.27
CA ALA A 157 -0.03 1.57 20.68
C ALA A 157 -1.35 0.95 21.20
N PRO A 158 -2.55 1.33 20.72
CA PRO A 158 -3.78 0.64 21.09
C PRO A 158 -3.89 -0.79 20.58
N ALA A 159 -3.19 -1.15 19.49
CA ALA A 159 -3.04 -2.53 19.06
C ALA A 159 -2.09 -3.26 20.03
N ALA A 160 -2.32 -4.56 20.25
CA ALA A 160 -1.49 -5.36 21.15
C ALA A 160 0.00 -5.12 20.86
N ASP A 161 0.72 -4.58 21.82
CA ASP A 161 2.16 -4.28 21.80
C ASP A 161 2.63 -3.28 20.70
N GLY A 162 1.76 -2.39 20.21
CA GLY A 162 2.11 -1.48 19.11
C GLY A 162 2.43 -2.21 17.81
N ALA A 163 1.75 -3.31 17.56
CA ALA A 163 2.07 -4.22 16.47
C ALA A 163 1.40 -3.79 15.16
N VAL A 164 2.18 -3.78 14.09
CA VAL A 164 1.65 -3.81 12.72
C VAL A 164 1.06 -5.18 12.43
N SER A 165 0.06 -5.25 11.55
CA SER A 165 -0.56 -6.53 11.13
C SER A 165 0.42 -7.44 10.38
N SER A 166 0.02 -8.69 10.16
CA SER A 166 0.80 -9.66 9.40
C SER A 166 -0.12 -10.60 8.63
N SER A 167 0.32 -11.02 7.45
CA SER A 167 -0.28 -12.13 6.69
C SER A 167 0.21 -13.50 7.15
N LEU A 168 1.27 -13.53 7.94
CA LEU A 168 1.84 -14.76 8.52
C LEU A 168 1.05 -15.19 9.75
N PRO A 169 0.93 -16.52 10.03
CA PRO A 169 0.30 -17.03 11.26
C PRO A 169 0.95 -16.49 12.54
N GLU A 170 2.28 -16.36 12.54
CA GLU A 170 3.05 -15.69 13.57
C GLU A 170 3.56 -14.35 13.02
N ASN A 171 3.25 -13.25 13.71
CA ASN A 171 3.69 -11.94 13.27
C ASN A 171 5.20 -11.77 13.53
N PRO A 172 6.05 -11.61 12.49
CA PRO A 172 7.49 -11.46 12.66
C PRO A 172 7.86 -10.03 13.09
N LEU A 173 7.27 -9.52 14.16
CA LEU A 173 7.38 -8.12 14.56
C LEU A 173 8.83 -7.71 14.86
N ALA A 174 9.63 -8.60 15.46
CA ALA A 174 11.04 -8.33 15.73
C ALA A 174 11.83 -8.12 14.41
N LEU A 175 11.58 -8.98 13.41
CA LEU A 175 12.19 -8.83 12.09
C LEU A 175 11.75 -7.53 11.41
N LYS A 176 10.47 -7.20 11.44
CA LYS A 176 9.96 -5.94 10.86
C LYS A 176 10.61 -4.71 11.49
N ARG A 177 10.77 -4.71 12.82
CA ARG A 177 11.45 -3.63 13.54
C ARG A 177 12.93 -3.51 13.14
N SER A 178 13.64 -4.64 13.07
CA SER A 178 15.04 -4.66 12.61
C SER A 178 15.19 -4.10 11.19
N VAL A 179 14.32 -4.53 10.27
CA VAL A 179 14.30 -4.03 8.88
C VAL A 179 14.06 -2.51 8.84
N VAL A 180 13.16 -1.99 9.68
CA VAL A 180 12.90 -0.54 9.76
C VAL A 180 14.10 0.20 10.35
N GLU A 181 14.75 -0.33 11.37
CA GLU A 181 15.98 0.26 11.94
C GLU A 181 17.09 0.35 10.89
N GLU A 182 17.29 -0.72 10.12
CA GLU A 182 18.24 -0.75 9.00
C GLU A 182 17.86 0.27 7.91
N ALA A 183 16.57 0.39 7.57
CA ALA A 183 16.07 1.33 6.57
C ALA A 183 16.34 2.79 6.95
N LEU A 184 16.03 3.17 8.20
CA LEU A 184 16.30 4.52 8.70
C LEU A 184 17.80 4.81 8.71
N ALA A 185 18.60 3.87 9.16
CA ALA A 185 20.05 4.01 9.17
C ALA A 185 20.62 4.18 7.74
N ALA A 186 20.18 3.37 6.78
CA ALA A 186 20.61 3.47 5.38
C ALA A 186 20.23 4.82 4.74
N SER A 187 19.10 5.38 5.15
CA SER A 187 18.60 6.69 4.70
C SER A 187 19.14 7.87 5.52
N SER A 188 20.00 7.62 6.52
CA SER A 188 20.51 8.63 7.47
C SER A 188 19.37 9.36 8.20
N LEU A 189 18.32 8.64 8.56
CA LEU A 189 17.19 9.13 9.35
C LEU A 189 17.19 8.50 10.73
N SER A 190 16.68 9.26 11.70
CA SER A 190 16.26 8.77 13.01
C SER A 190 14.73 8.79 13.12
N PRO A 191 14.13 8.07 14.07
CA PRO A 191 12.70 8.17 14.31
C PRO A 191 12.25 9.63 14.49
N GLY A 192 11.25 10.06 13.70
CA GLY A 192 10.71 11.41 13.74
C GLY A 192 11.43 12.44 12.86
N ASP A 193 12.55 12.12 12.24
CA ASP A 193 13.30 13.10 11.40
C ASP A 193 12.52 13.55 10.16
N ALA A 194 11.51 12.79 9.73
CA ALA A 194 10.64 13.15 8.62
C ALA A 194 9.30 13.75 9.09
N ALA A 195 9.17 14.19 10.35
CA ALA A 195 7.95 14.81 10.85
C ALA A 195 7.56 16.04 10.01
N GLY A 196 6.31 16.07 9.52
CA GLY A 196 5.83 17.13 8.62
C GLY A 196 6.33 17.03 7.16
N GLU A 197 7.15 16.02 6.83
CA GLU A 197 7.71 15.80 5.50
C GLU A 197 7.33 14.42 4.95
N PRO A 198 6.02 14.15 4.70
CA PRO A 198 5.53 12.82 4.37
C PRO A 198 6.19 12.23 3.13
N THR A 199 6.55 13.05 2.14
CA THR A 199 7.21 12.57 0.93
C THR A 199 8.63 12.06 1.19
N ILE A 200 9.31 12.55 2.22
CA ILE A 200 10.61 12.03 2.68
C ILE A 200 10.40 10.66 3.32
N ALA A 201 9.45 10.52 4.26
CA ALA A 201 9.13 9.25 4.89
C ALA A 201 8.75 8.19 3.86
N LEU A 202 7.85 8.52 2.92
CA LEU A 202 7.40 7.64 1.84
C LEU A 202 8.54 7.19 0.92
N ARG A 203 9.44 8.12 0.57
CA ARG A 203 10.59 7.84 -0.30
C ARG A 203 11.64 6.95 0.36
N ARG A 204 11.92 7.18 1.67
CA ARG A 204 13.07 6.61 2.37
C ARG A 204 12.75 5.35 3.17
N ALA A 205 11.51 5.17 3.60
CA ALA A 205 11.12 4.06 4.46
C ALA A 205 9.75 3.46 4.11
N GLY A 206 9.11 3.94 3.01
CA GLY A 206 7.79 3.53 2.58
C GLY A 206 7.79 2.60 1.37
N ASP A 207 6.67 2.62 0.68
CA ASP A 207 6.46 1.95 -0.59
C ASP A 207 5.64 2.83 -1.56
N PRO A 208 5.61 2.52 -2.85
CA PRO A 208 4.93 3.34 -3.83
C PRO A 208 3.42 3.34 -3.68
N ALA A 209 2.80 2.27 -3.16
CA ALA A 209 1.35 2.21 -2.95
C ALA A 209 0.92 3.19 -1.85
N LEU A 210 1.68 3.28 -0.76
CA LEU A 210 1.46 4.28 0.30
C LEU A 210 1.54 5.71 -0.25
N ALA A 211 2.53 6.00 -1.11
CA ALA A 211 2.69 7.33 -1.71
C ALA A 211 1.48 7.70 -2.58
N VAL A 212 0.95 6.73 -3.33
CA VAL A 212 -0.22 6.92 -4.20
C VAL A 212 -1.49 7.10 -3.38
N VAL A 213 -1.74 6.23 -2.38
CA VAL A 213 -2.91 6.34 -1.50
C VAL A 213 -2.94 7.69 -0.78
N ALA A 214 -1.81 8.08 -0.14
CA ALA A 214 -1.72 9.35 0.56
C ALA A 214 -1.92 10.54 -0.38
N GLY A 215 -1.37 10.47 -1.61
CA GLY A 215 -1.57 11.48 -2.63
C GLY A 215 -3.05 11.62 -3.03
N ILE A 216 -3.73 10.52 -3.37
CA ILE A 216 -5.15 10.54 -3.75
C ILE A 216 -6.00 11.11 -2.60
N ALA A 217 -5.77 10.63 -1.38
CA ALA A 217 -6.49 11.09 -0.20
C ALA A 217 -6.32 12.61 0.01
N ALA A 218 -5.08 13.11 -0.05
CA ALA A 218 -4.79 14.54 0.06
C ALA A 218 -5.56 15.34 -1.00
N GLY A 219 -5.51 14.91 -2.26
CA GLY A 219 -6.20 15.60 -3.36
C GLY A 219 -7.71 15.60 -3.24
N ALA A 220 -8.31 14.48 -2.84
CA ALA A 220 -9.75 14.33 -2.64
C ALA A 220 -10.25 15.22 -1.49
N ILE A 221 -9.53 15.24 -0.37
CA ILE A 221 -9.87 16.09 0.79
C ILE A 221 -9.84 17.58 0.43
N GLU A 222 -8.90 18.01 -0.43
CA GLU A 222 -8.82 19.39 -0.90
C GLU A 222 -10.02 19.86 -1.74
N THR A 223 -10.79 18.93 -2.26
CA THR A 223 -12.01 19.18 -3.05
C THR A 223 -13.29 18.78 -2.31
N ASP A 224 -13.22 18.69 -0.97
CA ASP A 224 -14.32 18.33 -0.08
C ASP A 224 -14.93 16.94 -0.37
N THR A 225 -14.18 16.05 -1.04
CA THR A 225 -14.59 14.67 -1.23
C THR A 225 -14.38 13.86 0.05
N ALA A 226 -15.41 13.14 0.50
CA ALA A 226 -15.30 12.27 1.66
C ALA A 226 -14.36 11.09 1.36
N VAL A 227 -13.41 10.79 2.25
CA VAL A 227 -12.43 9.70 2.08
C VAL A 227 -12.55 8.71 3.22
N THR A 228 -12.79 7.46 2.88
CA THR A 228 -12.68 6.31 3.78
C THR A 228 -11.45 5.50 3.41
N LEU A 229 -10.51 5.37 4.33
CA LEU A 229 -9.34 4.52 4.18
C LEU A 229 -9.72 3.07 4.54
N ALA A 230 -9.86 2.23 3.52
CA ALA A 230 -10.37 0.86 3.64
C ALA A 230 -9.21 -0.15 3.71
N GLY A 231 -8.68 -0.39 4.90
CA GLY A 231 -7.56 -1.32 5.11
C GLY A 231 -7.03 -1.31 6.54
N GLY A 232 -5.85 -1.85 6.72
CA GLY A 232 -5.18 -2.01 8.01
C GLY A 232 -4.04 -1.01 8.24
N THR A 233 -2.89 -1.53 8.65
CA THR A 233 -1.70 -0.76 9.05
C THR A 233 -1.23 0.22 7.97
N GLN A 234 -1.27 -0.17 6.69
CA GLN A 234 -0.84 0.68 5.59
C GLN A 234 -1.68 1.95 5.51
N LEU A 235 -2.99 1.81 5.69
CA LEU A 235 -3.90 2.96 5.61
C LEU A 235 -3.78 3.88 6.84
N VAL A 236 -3.34 3.35 7.99
CA VAL A 236 -2.95 4.17 9.16
C VAL A 236 -1.71 5.01 8.81
N ALA A 237 -0.71 4.42 8.16
CA ALA A 237 0.47 5.17 7.70
C ALA A 237 0.11 6.23 6.64
N ALA A 238 -0.79 5.91 5.71
CA ALA A 238 -1.30 6.89 4.76
C ALA A 238 -2.02 8.05 5.47
N ALA A 239 -2.84 7.77 6.49
CA ALA A 239 -3.49 8.81 7.30
C ALA A 239 -2.48 9.69 8.04
N ALA A 240 -1.39 9.11 8.57
CA ALA A 240 -0.31 9.87 9.21
C ALA A 240 0.37 10.85 8.25
N CYS A 241 0.47 10.50 6.96
CA CYS A 241 1.01 11.38 5.92
C CYS A 241 0.12 12.60 5.61
N LEU A 242 -1.10 12.67 6.11
CA LEU A 242 -2.06 13.75 5.89
C LEU A 242 -2.14 14.76 7.05
N ARG A 243 -1.29 14.59 8.07
CA ARG A 243 -1.31 15.39 9.31
C ARG A 243 -0.34 16.57 9.32
#